data_17eeedefd80560b026a7b94e2fbe89f3
#
_entry.id   17eeedefd80560b026a7b94e2fbe89f3
#
_cell.length_a   1.000
_cell.length_b   1.000
_cell.length_c   1.000
_cell.angle_alpha   90.00
_cell.angle_beta   90.00
_cell.angle_gamma   90.00
#
_symmetry.space_group_name_H-M   'P 1'
#
loop_
_entity.id
_entity.type
_entity.pdbx_description
1 polymer ?
#
loop_
_entity_poly.entity_id
_entity_poly.type
_entity_poly.pdbx_seq_one_letter_code
_entity_poly.pdbx_strand_id
1 'polypeptide(L)'
;LAFDFPLIDTGIDTAPQAAISLLIVLYAVAAWFNLRIPDTGVEMRPMPRNKFELLPDFWNCNAALWRDKLGQISLATTTLFWGVSGNLRYIVLAWSAAALGYSTTQASSLVGVVAIGTAVGAILASMRMRLEHATQVMPLGIAMGLLVIGMNFISNVWVAAPFLILLGGLGGFLVVPMNALLQHRGHNLMGAGRSIAVQNFN
;
A
#
# COMPACT_ATOMS: atom_id res chain seq x y z
N LEU A 1 11.54 -26.84 -10.28
CA LEU A 1 12.88 -26.21 -10.21
C LEU A 1 13.41 -26.53 -8.83
N ALA A 2 14.17 -27.65 -8.70
CA ALA A 2 14.96 -27.90 -7.51
C ALA A 2 16.19 -26.98 -7.58
N PHE A 3 16.39 -26.16 -6.57
CA PHE A 3 17.63 -25.40 -6.42
C PHE A 3 18.63 -26.23 -5.62
N ASP A 4 19.07 -27.34 -6.22
CA ASP A 4 20.10 -28.20 -5.62
C ASP A 4 21.47 -27.62 -5.94
N PHE A 5 22.15 -27.12 -4.92
CA PHE A 5 23.59 -26.93 -4.98
C PHE A 5 24.28 -28.28 -4.71
N PRO A 6 25.34 -28.65 -5.48
CA PRO A 6 25.93 -30.01 -5.43
C PRO A 6 26.53 -30.45 -4.08
N LEU A 7 26.46 -29.62 -3.07
CA LEU A 7 26.98 -29.90 -1.71
C LEU A 7 26.03 -29.52 -0.57
N ILE A 8 24.86 -28.92 -0.86
CA ILE A 8 23.94 -28.42 0.17
C ILE A 8 22.52 -28.71 -0.30
N ASP A 9 21.85 -29.62 0.39
CA ASP A 9 20.41 -29.77 0.30
C ASP A 9 19.76 -28.54 0.92
N THR A 10 19.19 -27.67 0.10
CA THR A 10 18.55 -26.42 0.56
C THR A 10 17.15 -26.65 1.10
N GLY A 11 16.58 -27.85 0.90
CA GLY A 11 15.18 -28.16 1.24
C GLY A 11 14.15 -27.30 0.48
N ILE A 12 14.57 -26.67 -0.65
CA ILE A 12 13.71 -25.81 -1.46
C ILE A 12 13.27 -26.57 -2.71
N ASP A 13 12.26 -27.41 -2.53
CA ASP A 13 11.78 -28.30 -3.60
C ASP A 13 10.61 -27.71 -4.40
N THR A 14 9.93 -26.70 -3.84
CA THR A 14 8.72 -26.15 -4.43
C THR A 14 8.83 -24.63 -4.64
N ALA A 15 8.11 -24.10 -5.64
CA ALA A 15 8.05 -22.65 -5.91
C ALA A 15 7.59 -21.81 -4.69
N PRO A 16 6.59 -22.24 -3.88
CA PRO A 16 6.24 -21.55 -2.64
C PRO A 16 7.38 -21.50 -1.62
N GLN A 17 8.15 -22.59 -1.45
CA GLN A 17 9.30 -22.61 -0.55
C GLN A 17 10.39 -21.64 -1.00
N ALA A 18 10.67 -21.59 -2.31
CA ALA A 18 11.62 -20.61 -2.88
C ALA A 18 11.16 -19.16 -2.63
N ALA A 19 9.87 -18.88 -2.80
CA ALA A 19 9.31 -17.55 -2.53
C ALA A 19 9.43 -17.17 -1.03
N ILE A 20 9.11 -18.10 -0.13
CA ILE A 20 9.24 -17.88 1.32
C ILE A 20 10.70 -17.65 1.70
N SER A 21 11.63 -18.44 1.17
CA SER A 21 13.08 -18.30 1.44
C SER A 21 13.58 -16.93 0.97
N LEU A 22 13.16 -16.46 -0.21
CA LEU A 22 13.47 -15.12 -0.70
C LEU A 22 12.95 -14.04 0.25
N LEU A 23 11.70 -14.18 0.72
CA LEU A 23 11.12 -13.23 1.67
C LEU A 23 11.89 -13.21 2.99
N ILE A 24 12.32 -14.37 3.51
CA ILE A 24 13.13 -14.45 4.73
C ILE A 24 14.44 -13.68 4.55
N VAL A 25 15.12 -13.86 3.42
CA VAL A 25 16.37 -13.13 3.11
C VAL A 25 16.11 -11.62 3.04
N LEU A 26 15.05 -11.18 2.36
CA LEU A 26 14.69 -9.76 2.28
C LEU A 26 14.39 -9.16 3.66
N TYR A 27 13.64 -9.88 4.50
CA TYR A 27 13.37 -9.44 5.87
C TYR A 27 14.65 -9.41 6.74
N ALA A 28 15.55 -10.38 6.59
CA ALA A 28 16.83 -10.38 7.30
C ALA A 28 17.69 -9.17 6.89
N VAL A 29 17.74 -8.86 5.59
CA VAL A 29 18.43 -7.65 5.09
C VAL A 29 17.77 -6.38 5.64
N ALA A 30 16.44 -6.30 5.62
CA ALA A 30 15.72 -5.16 6.18
C ALA A 30 15.99 -5.02 7.69
N ALA A 31 15.98 -6.12 8.46
CA ALA A 31 16.32 -6.12 9.88
C ALA A 31 17.75 -5.62 10.12
N TRP A 32 18.70 -6.08 9.32
CA TRP A 32 20.08 -5.62 9.41
C TRP A 32 20.24 -4.11 9.16
N PHE A 33 19.51 -3.54 8.17
CA PHE A 33 19.48 -2.09 7.97
C PHE A 33 18.82 -1.36 9.14
N ASN A 34 17.74 -1.91 9.71
CA ASN A 34 17.09 -1.32 10.88
C ASN A 34 18.01 -1.25 12.10
N LEU A 35 18.87 -2.25 12.32
CA LEU A 35 19.85 -2.23 13.40
C LEU A 35 20.92 -1.13 13.22
N ARG A 36 21.03 -0.56 12.02
CA ARG A 36 21.99 0.53 11.71
C ARG A 36 21.36 1.92 11.74
N ILE A 37 20.07 2.04 12.07
CA ILE A 37 19.44 3.34 12.24
C ILE A 37 20.08 4.01 13.45
N PRO A 38 20.74 5.18 13.28
CA PRO A 38 21.35 5.88 14.39
C PRO A 38 20.28 6.42 15.34
N ASP A 39 20.65 6.50 16.62
CA ASP A 39 19.79 7.20 17.57
C ASP A 39 19.69 8.66 17.18
N THR A 40 18.46 9.15 17.01
CA THR A 40 18.21 10.53 16.57
C THR A 40 18.36 11.54 17.70
N GLY A 41 18.60 11.08 18.95
CA GLY A 41 18.70 11.95 20.12
C GLY A 41 17.42 12.73 20.47
N VAL A 42 16.29 12.39 19.84
CA VAL A 42 15.00 13.03 20.15
C VAL A 42 14.52 12.53 21.51
N GLU A 43 14.32 13.46 22.43
CA GLU A 43 13.75 13.14 23.74
C GLU A 43 12.37 12.49 23.59
N MET A 44 12.29 11.23 24.00
CA MET A 44 11.00 10.55 24.00
C MET A 44 10.11 11.12 25.10
N ARG A 45 8.88 11.42 24.75
CA ARG A 45 7.88 11.89 25.72
C ARG A 45 7.69 10.82 26.79
N PRO A 46 7.74 11.18 28.09
CA PRO A 46 7.54 10.20 29.15
C PRO A 46 6.16 9.57 29.01
N MET A 47 6.14 8.23 29.10
CA MET A 47 4.89 7.49 29.01
C MET A 47 4.04 7.76 30.27
N PRO A 48 2.75 8.08 30.15
CA PRO A 48 1.90 8.30 31.33
C PRO A 48 1.85 7.02 32.17
N ARG A 49 1.83 7.18 33.49
CA ARG A 49 1.79 6.06 34.44
C ARG A 49 0.54 5.19 34.27
N ASN A 50 -0.56 5.80 33.85
CA ASN A 50 -1.79 5.11 33.53
C ASN A 50 -1.98 5.05 32.00
N LYS A 51 -1.90 3.84 31.43
CA LYS A 51 -2.04 3.62 29.98
C LYS A 51 -3.42 4.02 29.43
N PHE A 52 -4.45 4.06 30.26
CA PHE A 52 -5.79 4.50 29.85
C PHE A 52 -5.86 6.00 29.53
N GLU A 53 -4.91 6.81 30.01
CA GLU A 53 -4.82 8.23 29.66
C GLU A 53 -4.42 8.45 28.19
N LEU A 54 -3.87 7.42 27.54
CA LEU A 54 -3.56 7.47 26.11
C LEU A 54 -4.82 7.44 25.23
N LEU A 55 -5.93 6.86 25.69
CA LEU A 55 -7.16 6.76 24.90
C LEU A 55 -7.79 8.13 24.59
N PRO A 56 -8.02 9.02 25.56
CA PRO A 56 -8.50 10.37 25.28
C PRO A 56 -7.53 11.16 24.38
N ASP A 57 -6.22 11.06 24.61
CA ASP A 57 -5.21 11.70 23.80
C ASP A 57 -5.27 11.22 22.33
N PHE A 58 -5.39 9.93 22.13
CA PHE A 58 -5.57 9.33 20.81
C PHE A 58 -6.83 9.83 20.09
N TRP A 59 -7.99 9.85 20.79
CA TRP A 59 -9.24 10.34 20.20
C TRP A 59 -9.19 11.83 19.87
N ASN A 60 -8.54 12.63 20.71
CA ASN A 60 -8.31 14.04 20.43
C ASN A 60 -7.43 14.24 19.17
N CYS A 61 -6.38 13.43 19.03
CA CYS A 61 -5.52 13.45 17.85
C CYS A 61 -6.29 13.03 16.58
N ASN A 62 -7.09 11.96 16.67
CA ASN A 62 -7.94 11.54 15.57
C ASN A 62 -8.95 12.62 15.18
N ALA A 63 -9.64 13.20 16.17
CA ALA A 63 -10.58 14.30 15.93
C ALA A 63 -9.91 15.55 15.34
N ALA A 64 -8.69 15.88 15.76
CA ALA A 64 -7.93 17.01 15.22
C ALA A 64 -7.63 16.80 13.73
N LEU A 65 -7.23 15.60 13.33
CA LEU A 65 -6.94 15.27 11.93
C LEU A 65 -8.21 15.30 11.07
N TRP A 66 -9.35 14.81 11.61
CA TRP A 66 -10.64 14.86 10.92
C TRP A 66 -11.24 16.29 10.82
N ARG A 67 -10.85 17.21 11.70
CA ARG A 67 -11.26 18.63 11.63
C ARG A 67 -10.40 19.46 10.67
N ASP A 68 -9.17 19.04 10.41
CA ASP A 68 -8.30 19.69 9.43
C ASP A 68 -8.70 19.29 8.02
N LYS A 69 -9.07 20.24 7.16
CA LYS A 69 -9.58 19.95 5.80
C LYS A 69 -8.64 19.05 4.99
N LEU A 70 -7.35 19.35 4.98
CA LEU A 70 -6.37 18.57 4.23
C LEU A 70 -6.10 17.22 4.90
N GLY A 71 -6.09 17.19 6.23
CA GLY A 71 -6.01 15.96 7.02
C GLY A 71 -7.19 15.03 6.75
N GLN A 72 -8.42 15.56 6.77
CA GLN A 72 -9.65 14.81 6.47
C GLN A 72 -9.62 14.20 5.06
N ILE A 73 -9.30 15.02 4.05
CA ILE A 73 -9.25 14.57 2.65
C ILE A 73 -8.20 13.47 2.48
N SER A 74 -7.00 13.68 3.00
CA SER A 74 -5.91 12.73 2.86
C SER A 74 -6.17 11.43 3.65
N LEU A 75 -6.69 11.53 4.88
CA LEU A 75 -7.03 10.36 5.69
C LEU A 75 -8.16 9.55 5.04
N ALA A 76 -9.27 10.18 4.64
CA ALA A 76 -10.37 9.51 3.99
C ALA A 76 -9.94 8.83 2.69
N THR A 77 -9.15 9.51 1.85
CA THR A 77 -8.67 8.96 0.58
C THR A 77 -7.76 7.77 0.79
N THR A 78 -6.83 7.83 1.74
CA THR A 78 -5.91 6.71 2.02
C THR A 78 -6.64 5.53 2.65
N THR A 79 -7.55 5.75 3.58
CA THR A 79 -8.38 4.69 4.19
C THR A 79 -9.24 3.99 3.13
N LEU A 80 -9.94 4.75 2.28
CA LEU A 80 -10.72 4.20 1.17
C LEU A 80 -9.82 3.45 0.17
N PHE A 81 -8.66 3.99 -0.17
CA PHE A 81 -7.72 3.34 -1.06
C PHE A 81 -7.31 1.96 -0.55
N TRP A 82 -6.91 1.84 0.71
CA TRP A 82 -6.51 0.56 1.28
C TRP A 82 -7.67 -0.42 1.39
N GLY A 83 -8.86 0.05 1.77
CA GLY A 83 -10.08 -0.76 1.78
C GLY A 83 -10.45 -1.30 0.39
N VAL A 84 -10.41 -0.44 -0.63
CA VAL A 84 -10.70 -0.83 -2.02
C VAL A 84 -9.61 -1.74 -2.58
N SER A 85 -8.32 -1.44 -2.33
CA SER A 85 -7.19 -2.24 -2.83
C SER A 85 -7.19 -3.65 -2.28
N GLY A 86 -7.56 -3.83 -1.00
CA GLY A 86 -7.73 -5.16 -0.41
C GLY A 86 -8.82 -5.97 -1.13
N ASN A 87 -9.94 -5.35 -1.45
CA ASN A 87 -11.04 -5.98 -2.18
C ASN A 87 -10.72 -6.19 -3.67
N LEU A 88 -10.00 -5.26 -4.30
CA LEU A 88 -9.64 -5.35 -5.73
C LEU A 88 -8.90 -6.65 -6.04
N ARG A 89 -8.05 -7.12 -5.15
CA ARG A 89 -7.38 -8.42 -5.28
C ARG A 89 -8.38 -9.56 -5.48
N TYR A 90 -9.41 -9.62 -4.66
CA TYR A 90 -10.44 -10.67 -4.75
C TYR A 90 -11.30 -10.49 -6.00
N ILE A 91 -11.60 -9.25 -6.39
CA ILE A 91 -12.34 -8.93 -7.62
C ILE A 91 -11.55 -9.41 -8.84
N VAL A 92 -10.26 -9.15 -8.92
CA VAL A 92 -9.39 -9.59 -10.03
C VAL A 92 -9.34 -11.12 -10.10
N LEU A 93 -9.22 -11.80 -8.95
CA LEU A 93 -9.21 -13.27 -8.90
C LEU A 93 -10.54 -13.86 -9.39
N ALA A 94 -11.67 -13.36 -8.89
CA ALA A 94 -13.00 -13.83 -9.27
C ALA A 94 -13.32 -13.53 -10.75
N TRP A 95 -13.01 -12.31 -11.19
CA TRP A 95 -13.21 -11.89 -12.58
C TRP A 95 -12.37 -12.74 -13.55
N SER A 96 -11.10 -12.97 -13.25
CA SER A 96 -10.24 -13.74 -14.13
C SER A 96 -10.67 -15.23 -14.25
N ALA A 97 -11.21 -15.79 -13.18
CA ALA A 97 -11.80 -17.13 -13.22
C ALA A 97 -13.07 -17.13 -14.09
N ALA A 98 -13.95 -16.13 -13.96
CA ALA A 98 -15.21 -16.05 -14.67
C ALA A 98 -15.06 -15.65 -16.16
N ALA A 99 -14.23 -14.65 -16.44
CA ALA A 99 -14.10 -14.07 -17.79
C ALA A 99 -13.03 -14.74 -18.66
N LEU A 100 -11.95 -15.25 -18.04
CA LEU A 100 -10.81 -15.85 -18.74
C LEU A 100 -10.68 -17.36 -18.52
N GLY A 101 -11.48 -17.96 -17.63
CA GLY A 101 -11.38 -19.36 -17.27
C GLY A 101 -10.06 -19.73 -16.56
N TYR A 102 -9.43 -18.78 -15.90
CA TYR A 102 -8.12 -18.94 -15.28
C TYR A 102 -8.19 -19.72 -13.97
N SER A 103 -7.21 -20.58 -13.74
CA SER A 103 -6.96 -21.18 -12.44
C SER A 103 -6.50 -20.12 -11.43
N THR A 104 -6.61 -20.40 -10.13
CA THR A 104 -6.16 -19.50 -9.05
C THR A 104 -4.70 -19.06 -9.22
N THR A 105 -3.83 -19.97 -9.69
CA THR A 105 -2.41 -19.66 -9.93
C THR A 105 -2.24 -18.66 -11.08
N GLN A 106 -2.95 -18.85 -12.18
CA GLN A 106 -2.93 -17.92 -13.30
C GLN A 106 -3.56 -16.56 -12.94
N ALA A 107 -4.66 -16.59 -12.21
CA ALA A 107 -5.32 -15.40 -11.68
C ALA A 107 -4.41 -14.59 -10.75
N SER A 108 -3.60 -15.25 -9.93
CA SER A 108 -2.63 -14.60 -9.06
C SER A 108 -1.55 -13.84 -9.82
N SER A 109 -1.16 -14.29 -11.02
CA SER A 109 -0.21 -13.55 -11.87
C SER A 109 -0.78 -12.21 -12.35
N LEU A 110 -2.09 -12.14 -12.61
CA LEU A 110 -2.76 -10.88 -12.96
C LEU A 110 -2.79 -9.89 -11.78
N VAL A 111 -2.90 -10.37 -10.55
CA VAL A 111 -2.72 -9.52 -9.35
C VAL A 111 -1.29 -8.97 -9.29
N GLY A 112 -0.29 -9.76 -9.68
CA GLY A 112 1.09 -9.30 -9.85
C GLY A 112 1.23 -8.18 -10.90
N VAL A 113 0.49 -8.27 -12.00
CA VAL A 113 0.44 -7.23 -13.05
C VAL A 113 -0.09 -5.90 -12.49
N VAL A 114 -1.15 -5.93 -11.66
CA VAL A 114 -1.64 -4.74 -10.94
C VAL A 114 -0.56 -4.16 -10.04
N ALA A 115 0.17 -5.00 -9.31
CA ALA A 115 1.24 -4.55 -8.41
C ALA A 115 2.38 -3.84 -9.18
N ILE A 116 2.77 -4.34 -10.36
CA ILE A 116 3.73 -3.68 -11.24
C ILE A 116 3.22 -2.29 -11.64
N GLY A 117 1.96 -2.21 -12.07
CA GLY A 117 1.31 -0.92 -12.36
C GLY A 117 1.37 0.04 -11.18
N THR A 118 1.04 -0.44 -9.98
CA THR A 118 1.08 0.35 -8.75
C THR A 118 2.48 0.89 -8.45
N ALA A 119 3.51 0.06 -8.61
CA ALA A 119 4.90 0.48 -8.43
C ALA A 119 5.30 1.58 -9.43
N VAL A 120 4.97 1.41 -10.70
CA VAL A 120 5.24 2.41 -11.75
C VAL A 120 4.50 3.73 -11.44
N GLY A 121 3.22 3.64 -11.10
CA GLY A 121 2.42 4.81 -10.72
C GLY A 121 2.98 5.55 -9.50
N ALA A 122 3.42 4.82 -8.48
CA ALA A 122 4.04 5.37 -7.29
C ALA A 122 5.36 6.10 -7.60
N ILE A 123 6.21 5.51 -8.45
CA ILE A 123 7.46 6.14 -8.89
C ILE A 123 7.16 7.43 -9.67
N LEU A 124 6.23 7.40 -10.62
CA LEU A 124 5.84 8.57 -11.40
C LEU A 124 5.28 9.68 -10.50
N ALA A 125 4.46 9.33 -9.51
CA ALA A 125 3.92 10.29 -8.56
C ALA A 125 5.03 10.94 -7.71
N SER A 126 5.97 10.14 -7.20
CA SER A 126 7.08 10.66 -6.40
C SER A 126 7.99 11.61 -7.19
N MET A 127 8.12 11.42 -8.50
CA MET A 127 8.95 12.26 -9.37
C MET A 127 8.23 13.53 -9.84
N ARG A 128 6.90 13.51 -9.97
CA ARG A 128 6.15 14.59 -10.63
C ARG A 128 5.23 15.39 -9.71
N MET A 129 4.78 14.77 -8.61
CA MET A 129 3.80 15.43 -7.74
C MET A 129 4.48 16.14 -6.58
N ARG A 130 4.22 17.44 -6.47
CA ARG A 130 4.60 18.24 -5.31
C ARG A 130 3.49 18.19 -4.26
N LEU A 131 3.86 18.26 -2.99
CA LEU A 131 2.93 18.17 -1.87
C LEU A 131 1.80 19.22 -1.96
N GLU A 132 2.10 20.39 -2.46
CA GLU A 132 1.15 21.50 -2.66
C GLU A 132 -0.01 21.14 -3.61
N HIS A 133 0.22 20.21 -4.54
CA HIS A 133 -0.73 19.78 -5.55
C HIS A 133 -1.31 18.36 -5.25
N ALA A 134 -1.04 17.84 -4.06
CA ALA A 134 -1.45 16.46 -3.71
C ALA A 134 -2.95 16.20 -3.90
N THR A 135 -3.81 17.20 -3.65
CA THR A 135 -5.27 17.06 -3.82
C THR A 135 -5.73 16.99 -5.28
N GLN A 136 -4.89 17.37 -6.24
CA GLN A 136 -5.23 17.32 -7.67
C GLN A 136 -5.33 15.89 -8.21
N VAL A 137 -4.83 14.89 -7.46
CA VAL A 137 -4.94 13.48 -7.86
C VAL A 137 -6.29 12.85 -7.50
N MET A 138 -7.14 13.52 -6.74
CA MET A 138 -8.44 12.97 -6.32
C MET A 138 -9.33 12.45 -7.47
N PRO A 139 -9.41 13.13 -8.64
CA PRO A 139 -10.18 12.61 -9.78
C PRO A 139 -9.72 11.24 -10.27
N LEU A 140 -8.46 10.85 -10.00
CA LEU A 140 -7.96 9.52 -10.34
C LEU A 140 -8.68 8.41 -9.56
N GLY A 141 -9.14 8.68 -8.34
CA GLY A 141 -9.97 7.75 -7.58
C GLY A 141 -11.30 7.45 -8.27
N ILE A 142 -11.94 8.47 -8.86
CA ILE A 142 -13.16 8.30 -9.66
C ILE A 142 -12.85 7.50 -10.93
N ALA A 143 -11.75 7.84 -11.62
CA ALA A 143 -11.31 7.12 -12.81
C ALA A 143 -11.07 5.63 -12.52
N MET A 144 -10.43 5.31 -11.39
CA MET A 144 -10.24 3.93 -10.94
C MET A 144 -11.56 3.19 -10.75
N GLY A 145 -12.55 3.82 -10.10
CA GLY A 145 -13.88 3.23 -9.92
C GLY A 145 -14.56 2.91 -11.26
N LEU A 146 -14.49 3.84 -12.22
CA LEU A 146 -15.03 3.62 -13.57
C LEU A 146 -14.27 2.51 -14.32
N LEU A 147 -12.96 2.43 -14.18
CA LEU A 147 -12.17 1.34 -14.76
C LEU A 147 -12.55 -0.02 -14.17
N VAL A 148 -12.76 -0.13 -12.85
CA VAL A 148 -13.20 -1.39 -12.25
C VAL A 148 -14.53 -1.86 -12.84
N ILE A 149 -15.47 -0.95 -13.10
CA ILE A 149 -16.71 -1.28 -13.81
C ILE A 149 -16.43 -1.72 -15.24
N GLY A 150 -15.53 -1.03 -15.94
CA GLY A 150 -15.10 -1.35 -17.32
C GLY A 150 -14.46 -2.73 -17.45
N MET A 151 -13.89 -3.28 -16.36
CA MET A 151 -13.29 -4.62 -16.36
C MET A 151 -14.27 -5.73 -16.76
N ASN A 152 -15.58 -5.55 -16.52
CA ASN A 152 -16.61 -6.52 -16.91
C ASN A 152 -16.75 -6.71 -18.44
N PHE A 153 -16.26 -5.76 -19.23
CA PHE A 153 -16.32 -5.82 -20.70
C PHE A 153 -15.06 -6.43 -21.32
N ILE A 154 -14.09 -6.83 -20.50
CA ILE A 154 -12.81 -7.38 -20.95
C ILE A 154 -12.83 -8.89 -20.79
N SER A 155 -12.68 -9.60 -21.92
CA SER A 155 -12.62 -11.07 -21.99
C SER A 155 -11.31 -11.59 -22.59
N ASN A 156 -10.35 -10.71 -22.89
CA ASN A 156 -9.09 -11.05 -23.51
C ASN A 156 -7.92 -10.62 -22.63
N VAL A 157 -6.99 -11.53 -22.34
CA VAL A 157 -5.82 -11.28 -21.50
C VAL A 157 -4.89 -10.21 -22.05
N TRP A 158 -4.75 -10.10 -23.36
CA TRP A 158 -3.90 -9.09 -23.99
C TRP A 158 -4.44 -7.66 -23.81
N VAL A 159 -5.75 -7.53 -23.60
CA VAL A 159 -6.39 -6.25 -23.22
C VAL A 159 -6.40 -6.09 -21.71
N ALA A 160 -6.59 -7.18 -20.98
CA ALA A 160 -6.63 -7.18 -19.52
C ALA A 160 -5.30 -6.75 -18.90
N ALA A 161 -4.16 -7.23 -19.38
CA ALA A 161 -2.86 -6.92 -18.80
C ALA A 161 -2.53 -5.41 -18.82
N PRO A 162 -2.57 -4.70 -19.94
CA PRO A 162 -2.33 -3.24 -19.95
C PRO A 162 -3.40 -2.47 -19.17
N PHE A 163 -4.65 -2.95 -19.16
CA PHE A 163 -5.72 -2.37 -18.37
C PHE A 163 -5.45 -2.48 -16.87
N LEU A 164 -5.01 -3.63 -16.39
CA LEU A 164 -4.65 -3.85 -14.99
C LEU A 164 -3.40 -3.06 -14.59
N ILE A 165 -2.42 -2.90 -15.49
CA ILE A 165 -1.27 -2.00 -15.28
C ILE A 165 -1.75 -0.57 -15.11
N LEU A 166 -2.65 -0.11 -15.96
CA LEU A 166 -3.23 1.23 -15.86
C LEU A 166 -3.98 1.43 -14.55
N LEU A 167 -4.84 0.47 -14.18
CA LEU A 167 -5.61 0.51 -12.93
C LEU A 167 -4.68 0.57 -11.71
N GLY A 168 -3.67 -0.29 -11.67
CA GLY A 168 -2.64 -0.25 -10.63
C GLY A 168 -1.86 1.07 -10.63
N GLY A 169 -1.48 1.54 -11.82
CA GLY A 169 -0.74 2.79 -12.01
C GLY A 169 -1.47 4.01 -11.47
N LEU A 170 -2.76 4.13 -11.74
CA LEU A 170 -3.60 5.20 -11.18
C LEU A 170 -3.67 5.10 -9.65
N GLY A 171 -3.77 3.88 -9.12
CA GLY A 171 -3.77 3.64 -7.67
C GLY A 171 -2.48 4.07 -7.01
N GLY A 172 -1.33 3.66 -7.55
CA GLY A 172 -0.01 4.07 -7.06
C GLY A 172 0.20 5.59 -7.16
N PHE A 173 -0.24 6.19 -8.27
CA PHE A 173 -0.14 7.63 -8.48
C PHE A 173 -1.04 8.43 -7.52
N LEU A 174 -2.19 7.88 -7.13
CA LEU A 174 -3.11 8.48 -6.17
C LEU A 174 -2.57 8.39 -4.73
N VAL A 175 -2.13 7.21 -4.31
CA VAL A 175 -1.85 6.95 -2.89
C VAL A 175 -0.59 7.64 -2.38
N VAL A 176 0.44 7.80 -3.22
CA VAL A 176 1.73 8.38 -2.80
C VAL A 176 1.59 9.83 -2.33
N PRO A 177 1.05 10.78 -3.13
CA PRO A 177 0.91 12.16 -2.68
C PRO A 177 -0.12 12.31 -1.55
N MET A 178 -1.15 11.46 -1.49
CA MET A 178 -2.13 11.48 -0.40
C MET A 178 -1.52 11.01 0.93
N ASN A 179 -0.69 9.96 0.91
CA ASN A 179 0.06 9.54 2.10
C ASN A 179 1.07 10.61 2.54
N ALA A 180 1.78 11.25 1.60
CA ALA A 180 2.71 12.32 1.92
C ALA A 180 1.98 13.52 2.57
N LEU A 181 0.82 13.90 2.04
CA LEU A 181 -0.01 14.96 2.61
C LEU A 181 -0.50 14.59 4.01
N LEU A 182 -0.98 13.36 4.19
CA LEU A 182 -1.45 12.86 5.47
C LEU A 182 -0.34 12.87 6.53
N GLN A 183 0.85 12.39 6.19
CA GLN A 183 2.01 12.41 7.08
C GLN A 183 2.43 13.83 7.43
N HIS A 184 2.47 14.72 6.46
CA HIS A 184 2.84 16.12 6.67
C HIS A 184 1.83 16.84 7.60
N ARG A 185 0.53 16.69 7.35
CA ARG A 185 -0.51 17.30 8.19
C ARG A 185 -0.53 16.70 9.60
N GLY A 186 -0.46 15.38 9.70
CA GLY A 186 -0.43 14.69 10.98
C GLY A 186 0.80 15.06 11.82
N HIS A 187 1.98 15.16 11.19
CA HIS A 187 3.19 15.62 11.88
C HIS A 187 3.03 17.04 12.45
N ASN A 188 2.50 17.96 11.66
CA ASN A 188 2.33 19.35 12.06
C ASN A 188 1.27 19.54 13.16
N LEU A 189 0.22 18.70 13.18
CA LEU A 189 -0.87 18.81 14.15
C LEU A 189 -0.57 18.13 15.49
N MET A 190 0.15 17.01 15.48
CA MET A 190 0.26 16.17 16.67
C MET A 190 1.63 15.51 16.89
N GLY A 191 2.57 15.70 15.96
CA GLY A 191 3.87 15.05 15.94
C GLY A 191 3.85 13.67 15.30
N ALA A 192 5.05 13.14 14.93
CA ALA A 192 5.20 11.95 14.10
C ALA A 192 4.58 10.68 14.71
N GLY A 193 4.88 10.39 15.99
CA GLY A 193 4.41 9.16 16.64
C GLY A 193 2.89 9.05 16.74
N ARG A 194 2.21 10.13 17.15
CA ARG A 194 0.75 10.19 17.22
C ARG A 194 0.11 10.12 15.85
N SER A 195 0.70 10.82 14.87
CA SER A 195 0.25 10.79 13.49
C SER A 195 0.25 9.38 12.93
N ILE A 196 1.33 8.62 13.12
CA ILE A 196 1.44 7.23 12.68
C ILE A 196 0.40 6.35 13.38
N ALA A 197 0.19 6.53 14.68
CA ALA A 197 -0.82 5.78 15.44
C ALA A 197 -2.24 6.00 14.87
N VAL A 198 -2.61 7.25 14.59
CA VAL A 198 -3.92 7.58 14.00
C VAL A 198 -4.06 7.02 12.58
N GLN A 199 -3.01 7.12 11.76
CA GLN A 199 -3.02 6.58 10.39
C GLN A 199 -3.18 5.06 10.35
N ASN A 200 -2.54 4.33 11.25
CA ASN A 200 -2.64 2.88 11.31
C ASN A 200 -3.96 2.37 11.90
N PHE A 201 -4.68 3.21 12.62
CA PHE A 201 -5.99 2.89 13.16
C PHE A 201 -7.11 3.03 12.13
N ASN A 202 -7.04 4.02 11.27
CA ASN A 202 -8.05 4.32 10.25
C ASN A 202 -7.79 3.54 8.95
#